data_fa7ddb0c6525f63f5eb16440d7db7de5
#
_entry.id   fa7ddb0c6525f63f5eb16440d7db7de5
#
_cell.length_a   1.000
_cell.length_b   1.000
_cell.length_c   1.000
_cell.angle_alpha   90.00
_cell.angle_beta   90.00
_cell.angle_gamma   90.00
#
_symmetry.space_group_name_H-M   'P 1'
#
loop_
_entity.id
_entity.type
_entity.pdbx_description
1 polymer ?
#
loop_
_entity_poly.entity_id
_entity_poly.type
_entity_poly.pdbx_seq_one_letter_code
_entity_poly.pdbx_strand_id
1 'polypeptide(L)'
;LGASGIVLIEELGVALVSSKDGVLYTIRLNEPGDTTLPELSPVETPANYARLAAAPILYTFYDPNVNPAPANPAALNTLSGNVTHHLHGTPVAWKSADRGWLHFCGGENGNLRAWKLQPDLSSEYLACSQAYASPQAQGGGMPGWSIALSAAGGAGGVVWAMIPYGDANQQVTTSRLVAYDAADFAQFQGGGGEIVPLWDSQDWNWHILHPKFNRPVVADGRVLAPTYGGQILVLELA
;
A
#
# COMPACT_ATOMS: atom_id res chain seq x y z
N LEU A 1 1.41 -2.88 15.49
CA LEU A 1 0.49 -2.41 14.46
C LEU A 1 0.74 -0.94 14.21
N GLY A 2 0.80 -0.55 12.93
CA GLY A 2 1.17 0.80 12.51
C GLY A 2 0.02 1.80 12.52
N ALA A 3 0.23 2.91 11.83
CA ALA A 3 -0.76 3.97 11.66
C ALA A 3 -1.78 3.70 10.55
N SER A 4 -1.78 2.50 9.96
CA SER A 4 -2.68 2.15 8.87
C SER A 4 -4.09 1.82 9.38
N GLY A 5 -5.08 2.07 8.54
CA GLY A 5 -6.43 1.56 8.74
C GLY A 5 -6.58 0.11 8.30
N ILE A 6 -7.76 -0.44 8.50
CA ILE A 6 -8.15 -1.80 8.13
C ILE A 6 -9.08 -1.72 6.92
N VAL A 7 -8.88 -2.60 5.95
CA VAL A 7 -9.80 -2.81 4.82
C VAL A 7 -10.51 -4.13 4.99
N LEU A 8 -11.84 -4.11 5.02
CA LEU A 8 -12.65 -5.31 5.08
C LEU A 8 -13.08 -5.72 3.67
N ILE A 9 -12.93 -7.00 3.37
CA ILE A 9 -13.48 -7.62 2.16
C ILE A 9 -14.53 -8.63 2.66
N GLU A 10 -15.74 -8.11 2.89
CA GLU A 10 -16.83 -8.89 3.50
C GLU A 10 -17.20 -10.13 2.70
N GLU A 11 -17.21 -10.03 1.37
CA GLU A 11 -17.49 -11.16 0.47
C GLU A 11 -16.55 -12.36 0.71
N LEU A 12 -15.31 -12.10 1.09
CA LEU A 12 -14.31 -13.14 1.34
C LEU A 12 -14.13 -13.44 2.84
N GLY A 13 -14.76 -12.66 3.71
CA GLY A 13 -14.59 -12.78 5.16
C GLY A 13 -13.16 -12.48 5.61
N VAL A 14 -12.49 -11.50 5.01
CA VAL A 14 -11.11 -11.14 5.33
C VAL A 14 -10.92 -9.66 5.62
N ALA A 15 -9.87 -9.36 6.38
CA ALA A 15 -9.35 -8.02 6.59
C ALA A 15 -7.92 -7.89 6.05
N LEU A 16 -7.61 -6.77 5.43
CA LEU A 16 -6.24 -6.39 5.06
C LEU A 16 -5.74 -5.32 6.03
N VAL A 17 -4.55 -5.53 6.57
CA VAL A 17 -3.93 -4.62 7.55
C VAL A 17 -2.45 -4.47 7.21
N SER A 18 -1.98 -3.24 7.11
CA SER A 18 -0.55 -2.96 6.91
C SER A 18 0.14 -2.58 8.21
N SER A 19 1.44 -2.81 8.29
CA SER A 19 2.20 -2.64 9.53
C SER A 19 3.60 -2.06 9.29
N LYS A 20 4.21 -1.58 10.39
CA LYS A 20 5.57 -1.01 10.38
C LYS A 20 6.68 -2.04 10.17
N ASP A 21 6.39 -3.31 10.22
CA ASP A 21 7.32 -4.38 9.86
C ASP A 21 7.46 -4.58 8.34
N GLY A 22 6.77 -3.75 7.53
CA GLY A 22 6.75 -3.88 6.08
C GLY A 22 5.88 -5.02 5.58
N VAL A 23 4.97 -5.51 6.40
CA VAL A 23 4.09 -6.64 6.09
C VAL A 23 2.66 -6.16 5.88
N LEU A 24 2.03 -6.67 4.83
CA LEU A 24 0.59 -6.60 4.61
C LEU A 24 -0.02 -7.93 5.05
N TYR A 25 -0.85 -7.87 6.08
CA TYR A 25 -1.53 -9.03 6.65
C TYR A 25 -2.90 -9.21 6.02
N THR A 26 -3.23 -10.46 5.64
CA THR A 26 -4.58 -10.90 5.28
C THR A 26 -5.10 -11.78 6.41
N ILE A 27 -6.12 -11.32 7.12
CA ILE A 27 -6.66 -11.95 8.32
C ILE A 27 -8.03 -12.52 7.98
N ARG A 28 -8.27 -13.80 8.24
CA ARG A 28 -9.58 -14.46 8.14
C ARG A 28 -10.46 -14.09 9.32
N LEU A 29 -11.66 -13.60 9.03
CA LEU A 29 -12.58 -13.11 10.07
C LEU A 29 -13.53 -14.20 10.58
N ASN A 30 -13.76 -15.25 9.78
CA ASN A 30 -14.82 -16.24 10.00
C ASN A 30 -14.31 -17.60 10.48
N GLU A 31 -13.04 -17.75 10.75
CA GLU A 31 -12.55 -18.97 11.37
C GLU A 31 -12.81 -18.91 12.89
N PRO A 32 -13.60 -19.86 13.45
CA PRO A 32 -13.69 -20.01 14.88
C PRO A 32 -12.35 -20.57 15.34
N GLY A 33 -11.45 -19.72 15.64
CA GLY A 33 -10.12 -20.11 16.03
C GLY A 33 -9.59 -19.11 16.98
N ASP A 34 -8.66 -19.53 17.63
CA ASP A 34 -7.77 -18.89 18.54
C ASP A 34 -7.76 -17.36 18.38
N THR A 35 -8.64 -16.70 19.12
CA THR A 35 -8.62 -15.23 19.27
C THR A 35 -7.39 -14.79 20.06
N THR A 36 -6.59 -15.71 20.54
CA THR A 36 -5.24 -15.45 21.01
C THR A 36 -4.35 -15.17 19.79
N LEU A 37 -4.38 -13.93 19.32
CA LEU A 37 -3.23 -13.43 18.56
C LEU A 37 -2.01 -13.80 19.42
N PRO A 38 -1.03 -14.56 18.87
CA PRO A 38 0.17 -14.83 19.63
C PRO A 38 0.69 -13.48 20.13
N GLU A 39 0.94 -13.35 21.43
CA GLU A 39 1.67 -12.19 21.95
C GLU A 39 2.94 -12.10 21.12
N LEU A 40 2.94 -11.19 20.17
CA LEU A 40 4.13 -10.89 19.41
C LEU A 40 5.08 -10.24 20.40
N SER A 41 6.10 -10.99 20.79
CA SER A 41 7.21 -10.39 21.49
C SER A 41 7.65 -9.17 20.67
N PRO A 42 7.92 -8.02 21.30
CA PRO A 42 8.40 -6.83 20.59
C PRO A 42 9.69 -7.06 19.81
N VAL A 43 10.30 -8.22 19.95
CA VAL A 43 11.46 -8.65 19.15
C VAL A 43 10.97 -9.68 18.12
N GLU A 44 11.01 -9.27 16.88
CA GLU A 44 10.74 -10.12 15.73
C GLU A 44 11.77 -11.24 15.65
N THR A 45 11.40 -12.43 16.07
CA THR A 45 12.27 -13.60 15.97
C THR A 45 11.72 -14.58 14.94
N PRO A 46 12.58 -15.39 14.29
CA PRO A 46 12.12 -16.44 13.36
C PRO A 46 11.08 -17.38 13.96
N ALA A 47 11.14 -17.63 15.27
CA ALA A 47 10.16 -18.44 16.00
C ALA A 47 8.77 -17.77 16.05
N ASN A 48 8.70 -16.45 16.15
CA ASN A 48 7.43 -15.72 16.13
C ASN A 48 6.78 -15.78 14.76
N TYR A 49 7.55 -15.70 13.69
CA TYR A 49 7.05 -15.87 12.32
C TYR A 49 6.54 -17.30 12.06
N ALA A 50 7.21 -18.31 12.60
CA ALA A 50 6.73 -19.69 12.49
C ALA A 50 5.38 -19.90 13.20
N ARG A 51 5.14 -19.20 14.32
CA ARG A 51 3.84 -19.20 15.01
C ARG A 51 2.76 -18.46 14.22
N LEU A 52 3.10 -17.36 13.58
CA LEU A 52 2.19 -16.63 12.68
C LEU A 52 1.83 -17.48 11.46
N ALA A 53 2.75 -18.29 10.94
CA ALA A 53 2.47 -19.20 9.83
C ALA A 53 1.41 -20.26 10.16
N ALA A 54 1.24 -20.59 11.42
CA ALA A 54 0.21 -21.53 11.90
C ALA A 54 -1.12 -20.84 12.24
N ALA A 55 -1.17 -19.50 12.22
CA ALA A 55 -2.38 -18.74 12.51
C ALA A 55 -3.24 -18.55 11.23
N PRO A 56 -4.54 -18.19 11.35
CA PRO A 56 -5.39 -17.85 10.19
C PRO A 56 -5.00 -16.52 9.55
N ILE A 57 -3.72 -16.20 9.54
CA ILE A 57 -3.14 -14.97 9.02
C ILE A 57 -2.24 -15.32 7.86
N LEU A 58 -2.53 -14.75 6.70
CA LEU A 58 -1.67 -14.78 5.54
C LEU A 58 -0.93 -13.45 5.44
N TYR A 59 0.33 -13.46 5.05
CA TYR A 59 1.07 -12.22 4.89
C TYR A 59 1.64 -12.06 3.50
N THR A 60 1.64 -10.81 3.07
CA THR A 60 2.31 -10.36 1.87
C THR A 60 3.40 -9.39 2.29
N PHE A 61 4.63 -9.71 1.97
CA PHE A 61 5.77 -8.88 2.31
C PHE A 61 5.91 -7.75 1.29
N TYR A 62 6.06 -6.55 1.79
CA TYR A 62 6.46 -5.42 0.98
C TYR A 62 7.98 -5.27 1.01
N ASP A 63 8.66 -5.92 0.08
CA ASP A 63 10.08 -5.70 -0.17
C ASP A 63 10.26 -5.17 -1.60
N PRO A 64 10.74 -3.94 -1.78
CA PRO A 64 10.95 -3.37 -3.11
C PRO A 64 12.00 -4.10 -3.93
N ASN A 65 12.89 -4.87 -3.28
CA ASN A 65 13.97 -5.58 -3.94
C ASN A 65 13.63 -7.04 -4.24
N VAL A 66 12.52 -7.55 -3.74
CA VAL A 66 12.11 -8.95 -3.89
C VAL A 66 10.78 -9.03 -4.61
N ASN A 67 10.81 -9.71 -5.73
CA ASN A 67 9.65 -10.02 -6.53
C ASN A 67 9.74 -11.48 -7.04
N PRO A 68 8.90 -12.40 -6.62
CA PRO A 68 7.87 -12.31 -5.58
C PRO A 68 8.43 -12.22 -4.17
N ALA A 69 7.57 -11.87 -3.21
CA ALA A 69 7.96 -11.83 -1.80
C ALA A 69 8.58 -13.17 -1.35
N PRO A 70 9.61 -13.12 -0.49
CA PRO A 70 10.28 -14.34 -0.04
C PRO A 70 9.32 -15.23 0.74
N ALA A 71 9.41 -16.53 0.48
CA ALA A 71 8.68 -17.52 1.26
C ALA A 71 9.13 -17.59 2.74
N ASN A 72 10.25 -16.95 3.06
CA ASN A 72 10.84 -16.94 4.40
C ASN A 72 10.77 -15.53 5.02
N PRO A 73 9.96 -15.33 6.06
CA PRO A 73 9.88 -14.07 6.79
C PRO A 73 11.22 -13.58 7.38
N ALA A 74 12.11 -14.49 7.73
CA ALA A 74 13.43 -14.13 8.26
C ALA A 74 14.30 -13.35 7.27
N ALA A 75 14.01 -13.45 5.96
CA ALA A 75 14.70 -12.67 4.94
C ALA A 75 14.37 -11.16 4.98
N LEU A 76 13.30 -10.76 5.65
CA LEU A 76 12.93 -9.35 5.80
C LEU A 76 13.91 -8.57 6.68
N ASN A 77 14.49 -9.21 7.69
CA ASN A 77 15.48 -8.57 8.56
C ASN A 77 16.83 -8.36 7.88
N THR A 78 17.01 -8.87 6.67
CA THR A 78 18.22 -8.68 5.85
C THR A 78 18.03 -7.63 4.77
N LEU A 79 16.93 -6.85 4.83
CA LEU A 79 16.73 -5.74 3.90
C LEU A 79 17.95 -4.82 3.95
N SER A 80 18.63 -4.78 2.83
CA SER A 80 19.94 -4.19 2.65
C SER A 80 19.95 -2.72 3.02
N GLY A 81 20.69 -2.41 4.03
CA GLY A 81 20.94 -1.03 4.43
C GLY A 81 19.90 -0.49 5.42
N ASN A 82 20.19 0.65 6.01
CA ASN A 82 19.40 1.33 7.03
C ASN A 82 18.13 2.03 6.48
N VAL A 83 17.47 1.45 5.49
CA VAL A 83 16.28 2.02 4.85
C VAL A 83 15.05 1.32 5.38
N THR A 84 14.14 2.08 5.94
CA THR A 84 12.86 1.55 6.44
C THR A 84 11.86 1.38 5.30
N HIS A 85 11.04 0.33 5.40
CA HIS A 85 9.93 0.06 4.48
C HIS A 85 8.61 -0.08 5.23
N HIS A 86 8.41 0.80 6.22
CA HIS A 86 7.16 0.80 6.99
C HIS A 86 5.95 1.05 6.10
N LEU A 87 4.87 0.33 6.35
CA LEU A 87 3.59 0.53 5.71
C LEU A 87 2.69 1.35 6.65
N HIS A 88 2.66 2.65 6.46
CA HIS A 88 1.80 3.55 7.26
C HIS A 88 0.45 3.81 6.59
N GLY A 89 0.41 3.74 5.26
CA GLY A 89 -0.80 3.95 4.49
C GLY A 89 -1.77 2.78 4.64
N THR A 90 -3.07 3.07 4.69
CA THR A 90 -4.11 2.04 4.59
C THR A 90 -4.05 1.42 3.21
N PRO A 91 -4.02 0.08 3.07
CA PRO A 91 -4.18 -0.55 1.78
C PRO A 91 -5.55 -0.21 1.17
N VAL A 92 -5.71 -0.42 -0.11
CA VAL A 92 -7.04 -0.37 -0.76
C VAL A 92 -7.29 -1.66 -1.50
N ALA A 93 -8.55 -2.07 -1.59
CA ALA A 93 -8.95 -3.27 -2.32
C ALA A 93 -10.16 -2.98 -3.20
N TRP A 94 -10.23 -3.67 -4.34
CA TRP A 94 -11.30 -3.52 -5.31
C TRP A 94 -11.52 -4.82 -6.07
N LYS A 95 -12.78 -5.14 -6.34
CA LYS A 95 -13.16 -6.28 -7.16
C LYS A 95 -13.31 -5.85 -8.62
N SER A 96 -12.26 -6.07 -9.41
CA SER A 96 -12.34 -5.92 -10.87
C SER A 96 -13.21 -7.00 -11.48
N ALA A 97 -14.04 -6.64 -12.46
CA ALA A 97 -14.87 -7.60 -13.19
C ALA A 97 -14.03 -8.65 -13.94
N ASP A 98 -12.88 -8.23 -14.48
CA ASP A 98 -12.03 -9.08 -15.32
C ASP A 98 -10.93 -9.81 -14.54
N ARG A 99 -10.45 -9.22 -13.42
CA ARG A 99 -9.28 -9.74 -12.69
C ARG A 99 -9.61 -10.31 -11.30
N GLY A 100 -10.82 -10.08 -10.80
CA GLY A 100 -11.19 -10.45 -9.43
C GLY A 100 -10.68 -9.44 -8.39
N TRP A 101 -10.42 -9.88 -7.17
CA TRP A 101 -9.98 -9.02 -6.09
C TRP A 101 -8.53 -8.57 -6.26
N LEU A 102 -8.36 -7.27 -6.43
CA LEU A 102 -7.06 -6.58 -6.47
C LEU A 102 -6.87 -5.78 -5.18
N HIS A 103 -5.64 -5.71 -4.69
CA HIS A 103 -5.31 -4.83 -3.58
C HIS A 103 -3.98 -4.11 -3.83
N PHE A 104 -3.86 -2.92 -3.24
CA PHE A 104 -2.73 -2.02 -3.45
C PHE A 104 -2.20 -1.54 -2.11
N CYS A 105 -0.89 -1.42 -2.03
CA CYS A 105 -0.20 -0.85 -0.88
C CYS A 105 1.14 -0.26 -1.32
N GLY A 106 1.62 0.72 -0.58
CA GLY A 106 2.94 1.29 -0.80
C GLY A 106 3.58 1.73 0.52
N GLY A 107 4.85 1.43 0.68
CA GLY A 107 5.61 1.71 1.88
C GLY A 107 6.53 2.92 1.74
N GLU A 108 7.20 3.23 2.84
CA GLU A 108 8.35 4.13 2.85
C GLU A 108 9.43 3.60 1.91
N ASN A 109 10.16 4.51 1.27
CA ASN A 109 11.28 4.17 0.39
C ASN A 109 10.93 3.08 -0.63
N GLY A 110 9.73 3.13 -1.18
CA GLY A 110 9.24 2.10 -2.08
C GLY A 110 8.20 2.57 -3.09
N ASN A 111 7.86 1.68 -3.99
CA ASN A 111 6.87 1.87 -5.04
C ASN A 111 5.46 1.49 -4.55
N LEU A 112 4.44 2.03 -5.21
CA LEU A 112 3.10 1.46 -5.12
C LEU A 112 3.12 0.07 -5.75
N ARG A 113 2.51 -0.91 -5.10
CA ARG A 113 2.42 -2.29 -5.60
C ARG A 113 0.99 -2.75 -5.68
N ALA A 114 0.73 -3.60 -6.65
CA ALA A 114 -0.53 -4.26 -6.89
C ALA A 114 -0.38 -5.77 -6.77
N TRP A 115 -1.35 -6.39 -6.10
CA TRP A 115 -1.48 -7.84 -5.99
C TRP A 115 -2.91 -8.26 -6.33
N LYS A 116 -3.03 -9.51 -6.76
CA LYS A 116 -4.30 -10.21 -6.86
C LYS A 116 -4.47 -11.13 -5.67
N LEU A 117 -5.61 -11.04 -5.01
CA LEU A 117 -5.99 -11.98 -3.96
C LEU A 117 -6.53 -13.25 -4.63
N GLN A 118 -5.84 -14.37 -4.39
CA GLN A 118 -6.22 -15.68 -4.93
C GLN A 118 -7.36 -16.32 -4.12
N PRO A 119 -8.04 -17.35 -4.64
CA PRO A 119 -9.10 -18.05 -3.90
C PRO A 119 -8.67 -18.65 -2.57
N ASP A 120 -7.40 -19.02 -2.42
CA ASP A 120 -6.80 -19.49 -1.17
C ASP A 120 -6.39 -18.36 -0.23
N LEU A 121 -6.67 -17.12 -0.63
CA LEU A 121 -6.33 -15.86 0.03
C LEU A 121 -4.83 -15.51 0.00
N SER A 122 -4.02 -16.23 -0.73
CA SER A 122 -2.65 -15.80 -1.02
C SER A 122 -2.65 -14.57 -1.95
N SER A 123 -1.58 -13.81 -1.93
CA SER A 123 -1.41 -12.62 -2.77
C SER A 123 -0.41 -12.90 -3.89
N GLU A 124 -0.90 -12.83 -5.11
CA GLU A 124 -0.07 -12.88 -6.31
C GLU A 124 0.37 -11.47 -6.70
N TYR A 125 1.68 -11.24 -6.77
CA TYR A 125 2.22 -9.97 -7.24
C TYR A 125 1.91 -9.75 -8.72
N LEU A 126 1.45 -8.53 -9.06
CA LEU A 126 1.08 -8.16 -10.43
C LEU A 126 1.97 -7.06 -11.00
N ALA A 127 2.13 -5.96 -10.29
CA ALA A 127 2.75 -4.76 -10.83
C ALA A 127 3.27 -3.81 -9.74
N CYS A 128 4.15 -2.89 -10.14
CA CYS A 128 4.51 -1.73 -9.31
C CYS A 128 4.56 -0.45 -10.15
N SER A 129 4.47 0.71 -9.46
CA SER A 129 4.68 2.01 -10.08
C SER A 129 6.17 2.29 -10.33
N GLN A 130 6.50 3.16 -11.28
CA GLN A 130 7.86 3.73 -11.37
C GLN A 130 8.12 4.74 -10.26
N ALA A 131 7.08 5.49 -9.85
CA ALA A 131 7.20 6.46 -8.77
C ALA A 131 7.59 5.79 -7.46
N TYR A 132 8.38 6.49 -6.69
CA TYR A 132 8.98 6.07 -5.44
C TYR A 132 8.61 7.09 -4.34
N ALA A 133 8.05 6.63 -3.24
CA ALA A 133 7.61 7.52 -2.18
C ALA A 133 8.68 7.71 -1.11
N SER A 134 8.75 8.94 -0.60
CA SER A 134 9.60 9.31 0.54
C SER A 134 11.05 8.89 0.39
N PRO A 135 11.74 9.15 -0.73
CA PRO A 135 13.10 8.68 -0.95
C PRO A 135 14.04 9.25 0.11
N GLN A 136 14.73 8.37 0.80
CA GLN A 136 15.70 8.72 1.83
C GLN A 136 16.91 7.80 1.74
N ALA A 137 18.10 8.39 1.73
CA ALA A 137 19.34 7.65 1.54
C ALA A 137 19.73 6.80 2.76
N GLN A 138 19.33 7.19 3.97
CA GLN A 138 19.69 6.51 5.23
C GLN A 138 18.55 6.68 6.24
N GLY A 139 17.86 5.60 6.55
CA GLY A 139 16.78 5.56 7.54
C GLY A 139 15.69 6.60 7.31
N GLY A 140 14.54 6.42 7.83
CA GLY A 140 13.42 7.35 7.62
C GLY A 140 12.70 7.10 6.28
N GLY A 141 12.11 8.17 5.71
CA GLY A 141 11.28 8.06 4.51
C GLY A 141 9.79 8.02 4.82
N MET A 142 9.40 8.47 5.99
CA MET A 142 8.02 8.52 6.45
C MET A 142 7.21 9.55 5.66
N PRO A 143 5.95 9.28 5.38
CA PRO A 143 5.15 8.09 5.73
C PRO A 143 4.97 7.09 4.58
N GLY A 144 5.61 7.26 3.44
CA GLY A 144 5.31 6.46 2.26
C GLY A 144 4.02 6.92 1.57
N TRP A 145 3.25 5.99 1.06
CA TRP A 145 2.07 6.23 0.23
C TRP A 145 0.81 6.45 1.06
N SER A 146 0.02 7.45 0.66
CA SER A 146 -1.34 7.67 1.16
C SER A 146 -2.31 7.52 0.00
N ILE A 147 -3.10 6.45 -0.03
CA ILE A 147 -3.89 6.04 -1.18
C ILE A 147 -5.39 5.94 -0.90
N ALA A 148 -6.18 6.19 -1.93
CA ALA A 148 -7.61 5.91 -2.00
C ALA A 148 -7.94 5.23 -3.33
N LEU A 149 -9.11 4.64 -3.45
CA LEU A 149 -9.57 4.01 -4.69
C LEU A 149 -11.00 4.43 -5.00
N SER A 150 -11.26 4.68 -6.26
CA SER A 150 -12.59 4.86 -6.82
C SER A 150 -12.82 3.92 -7.99
N ALA A 151 -14.06 3.49 -8.20
CA ALA A 151 -14.45 2.65 -9.31
C ALA A 151 -15.94 2.76 -9.59
N ALA A 152 -16.36 2.43 -10.81
CA ALA A 152 -17.75 2.24 -11.20
C ALA A 152 -18.11 0.74 -11.11
N GLY A 153 -18.37 0.26 -9.90
CA GLY A 153 -18.54 -1.18 -9.67
C GLY A 153 -17.25 -1.96 -9.96
N GLY A 154 -17.32 -2.91 -10.89
CA GLY A 154 -16.15 -3.72 -11.28
C GLY A 154 -15.28 -3.12 -12.40
N ALA A 155 -15.56 -1.90 -12.86
CA ALA A 155 -14.86 -1.25 -13.96
C ALA A 155 -14.31 0.13 -13.58
N GLY A 156 -13.33 0.63 -14.35
CA GLY A 156 -12.80 1.98 -14.22
C GLY A 156 -12.16 2.27 -12.86
N GLY A 157 -11.49 1.27 -12.29
CA GLY A 157 -10.77 1.45 -11.03
C GLY A 157 -9.62 2.45 -11.17
N VAL A 158 -9.56 3.42 -10.25
CA VAL A 158 -8.48 4.40 -10.17
C VAL A 158 -7.93 4.46 -8.76
N VAL A 159 -6.62 4.27 -8.62
CA VAL A 159 -5.90 4.49 -7.36
C VAL A 159 -5.39 5.93 -7.33
N TRP A 160 -5.89 6.70 -6.39
CA TRP A 160 -5.47 8.07 -6.10
C TRP A 160 -4.40 8.06 -5.01
N ALA A 161 -3.25 8.65 -5.29
CA ALA A 161 -2.10 8.55 -4.40
C ALA A 161 -1.48 9.91 -4.11
N MET A 162 -1.32 10.23 -2.82
CA MET A 162 -0.45 11.31 -2.37
C MET A 162 0.94 10.74 -2.13
N ILE A 163 1.94 11.26 -2.87
CA ILE A 163 3.31 10.74 -2.89
C ILE A 163 4.26 11.82 -2.38
N PRO A 164 4.85 11.68 -1.17
CA PRO A 164 5.83 12.62 -0.68
C PRO A 164 7.17 12.50 -1.42
N TYR A 165 7.83 13.64 -1.63
CA TYR A 165 9.15 13.71 -2.26
C TYR A 165 10.31 13.48 -1.31
N GLY A 166 10.09 13.49 -0.01
CA GLY A 166 11.11 13.31 0.99
C GLY A 166 10.56 12.80 2.30
N ASP A 167 11.42 12.70 3.31
CA ASP A 167 11.01 12.30 4.65
C ASP A 167 10.21 13.40 5.34
N ALA A 168 8.92 13.14 5.57
CA ALA A 168 8.04 14.02 6.31
C ALA A 168 8.10 13.81 7.84
N ASN A 169 9.01 13.00 8.36
CA ASN A 169 9.10 12.75 9.79
C ASN A 169 9.59 13.98 10.55
N GLN A 170 10.64 14.60 10.07
CA GLN A 170 11.33 15.71 10.75
C GLN A 170 11.03 17.08 10.14
N GLN A 171 10.44 17.12 8.95
CA GLN A 171 10.21 18.35 8.22
C GLN A 171 8.95 18.30 7.38
N VAL A 172 8.45 19.47 6.99
CA VAL A 172 7.42 19.57 5.96
C VAL A 172 8.07 19.29 4.61
N THR A 173 7.49 18.38 3.84
CA THR A 173 7.93 18.08 2.48
C THR A 173 6.81 18.35 1.48
N THR A 174 7.18 18.55 0.24
CA THR A 174 6.22 18.61 -0.86
C THR A 174 5.80 17.20 -1.28
N SER A 175 4.66 17.11 -1.92
CA SER A 175 4.14 15.88 -2.51
C SER A 175 3.44 16.16 -3.83
N ARG A 176 3.08 15.10 -4.52
CA ARG A 176 2.21 15.13 -5.68
C ARG A 176 1.01 14.23 -5.46
N LEU A 177 -0.08 14.55 -6.14
CA LEU A 177 -1.25 13.68 -6.27
C LEU A 177 -1.19 13.03 -7.65
N VAL A 178 -1.32 11.72 -7.68
CA VAL A 178 -1.28 10.92 -8.91
C VAL A 178 -2.49 10.02 -8.98
N ALA A 179 -3.08 9.90 -10.15
CA ALA A 179 -4.10 8.91 -10.48
C ALA A 179 -3.47 7.75 -11.27
N TYR A 180 -3.67 6.53 -10.83
CA TYR A 180 -3.17 5.32 -11.51
C TYR A 180 -4.33 4.45 -11.96
N ASP A 181 -4.17 3.80 -13.12
CA ASP A 181 -5.08 2.73 -13.51
C ASP A 181 -4.96 1.54 -12.55
N ALA A 182 -6.09 1.08 -12.02
CA ALA A 182 -6.12 -0.03 -11.07
C ALA A 182 -6.26 -1.40 -11.73
N ALA A 183 -6.42 -1.49 -13.04
CA ALA A 183 -6.67 -2.74 -13.75
C ALA A 183 -5.75 -2.97 -14.95
N ASP A 184 -5.28 -1.91 -15.60
CA ASP A 184 -4.40 -2.01 -16.75
C ASP A 184 -2.95 -1.79 -16.32
N PHE A 185 -2.14 -2.84 -16.45
CA PHE A 185 -0.73 -2.84 -16.10
C PHE A 185 0.09 -3.05 -17.38
N ALA A 186 0.92 -2.07 -17.72
CA ALA A 186 1.83 -2.19 -18.84
C ALA A 186 2.83 -3.34 -18.60
N GLN A 187 3.29 -3.97 -19.67
CA GLN A 187 4.33 -5.00 -19.59
C GLN A 187 5.67 -4.37 -19.19
N PHE A 188 6.27 -4.86 -18.13
CA PHE A 188 7.61 -4.42 -17.69
C PHE A 188 8.69 -5.41 -18.16
N GLN A 189 9.79 -4.90 -18.67
CA GLN A 189 10.94 -5.74 -19.02
C GLN A 189 11.64 -6.21 -17.75
N GLY A 190 11.38 -7.44 -17.34
CA GLY A 190 11.98 -8.01 -16.13
C GLY A 190 11.03 -8.84 -15.26
N GLY A 191 9.78 -8.98 -15.68
CA GLY A 191 8.74 -9.70 -14.94
C GLY A 191 7.89 -8.77 -14.06
N GLY A 192 6.58 -9.04 -14.03
CA GLY A 192 5.57 -8.17 -13.45
C GLY A 192 5.16 -7.03 -14.38
N GLY A 193 4.10 -6.34 -14.01
CA GLY A 193 3.58 -5.19 -14.75
C GLY A 193 4.01 -3.85 -14.17
N GLU A 194 3.76 -2.79 -14.91
CA GLU A 194 3.89 -1.41 -14.45
C GLU A 194 2.51 -0.83 -14.19
N ILE A 195 2.31 -0.23 -13.01
CA ILE A 195 1.13 0.58 -12.72
C ILE A 195 1.35 1.96 -13.35
N VAL A 196 0.64 2.22 -14.46
CA VAL A 196 0.82 3.43 -15.26
C VAL A 196 0.01 4.58 -14.69
N PRO A 197 0.60 5.80 -14.54
CA PRO A 197 -0.18 6.97 -14.16
C PRO A 197 -1.11 7.41 -15.30
N LEU A 198 -2.37 7.68 -14.94
CA LEU A 198 -3.36 8.31 -15.82
C LEU A 198 -3.24 9.84 -15.79
N TRP A 199 -2.85 10.37 -14.65
CA TRP A 199 -2.70 11.79 -14.40
C TRP A 199 -1.75 12.05 -13.24
N ASP A 200 -0.99 13.14 -13.30
CA ASP A 200 -0.04 13.55 -12.27
C ASP A 200 -0.11 15.08 -12.06
N SER A 201 -0.28 15.51 -10.82
CA SER A 201 -0.30 16.95 -10.48
C SER A 201 1.02 17.66 -10.78
N GLN A 202 2.12 16.93 -10.91
CA GLN A 202 3.43 17.48 -11.27
C GLN A 202 3.42 18.08 -12.68
N ASP A 203 2.67 17.52 -13.61
CA ASP A 203 2.54 18.02 -14.97
C ASP A 203 1.90 19.40 -15.02
N TRP A 204 1.22 19.81 -13.95
CA TRP A 204 0.58 21.10 -13.75
C TRP A 204 1.37 22.03 -12.83
N ASN A 205 2.58 21.63 -12.44
CA ASN A 205 3.45 22.38 -11.52
C ASN A 205 2.78 22.69 -10.15
N TRP A 206 1.95 21.78 -9.67
CA TRP A 206 1.30 21.93 -8.37
C TRP A 206 2.21 21.45 -7.24
N HIS A 207 2.55 22.37 -6.36
CA HIS A 207 3.32 22.08 -5.15
C HIS A 207 2.39 21.87 -3.96
N ILE A 208 2.11 20.62 -3.66
CA ILE A 208 1.25 20.23 -2.54
C ILE A 208 2.13 19.98 -1.32
N LEU A 209 1.87 20.63 -0.20
CA LEU A 209 2.52 20.29 1.06
C LEU A 209 1.95 18.98 1.59
N HIS A 210 2.82 17.99 1.87
CA HIS A 210 2.40 16.63 2.19
C HIS A 210 1.61 16.55 3.51
N PRO A 211 0.36 16.08 3.48
CA PRO A 211 -0.47 15.93 4.67
C PRO A 211 -0.21 14.57 5.30
N LYS A 212 0.81 14.48 6.14
CA LYS A 212 1.21 13.24 6.80
C LYS A 212 0.02 12.46 7.38
N PHE A 213 -0.09 11.18 6.99
CA PHE A 213 -1.15 10.23 7.39
C PHE A 213 -2.56 10.53 6.88
N ASN A 214 -2.75 11.55 6.05
CA ASN A 214 -4.04 11.81 5.42
C ASN A 214 -4.03 11.33 3.98
N ARG A 215 -5.06 10.60 3.60
CA ARG A 215 -5.25 10.12 2.24
C ARG A 215 -6.23 11.00 1.47
N PRO A 216 -6.20 10.99 0.14
CA PRO A 216 -7.27 11.54 -0.66
C PRO A 216 -8.61 10.86 -0.33
N VAL A 217 -9.70 11.57 -0.53
CA VAL A 217 -11.05 11.04 -0.44
C VAL A 217 -11.73 11.24 -1.79
N VAL A 218 -12.43 10.23 -2.29
CA VAL A 218 -13.22 10.34 -3.51
C VAL A 218 -14.69 10.25 -3.13
N ALA A 219 -15.46 11.28 -3.49
CA ALA A 219 -16.88 11.37 -3.21
C ALA A 219 -17.56 12.23 -4.29
N ASP A 220 -18.74 11.83 -4.72
CA ASP A 220 -19.60 12.57 -5.65
C ASP A 220 -18.87 13.08 -6.91
N GLY A 221 -18.05 12.23 -7.52
CA GLY A 221 -17.28 12.57 -8.71
C GLY A 221 -16.11 13.54 -8.47
N ARG A 222 -15.76 13.80 -7.20
CA ARG A 222 -14.67 14.66 -6.81
C ARG A 222 -13.58 13.93 -6.07
N VAL A 223 -12.36 14.43 -6.23
CA VAL A 223 -11.22 14.02 -5.41
C VAL A 223 -10.86 15.17 -4.46
N LEU A 224 -10.92 14.87 -3.17
CA LEU A 224 -10.57 15.82 -2.12
C LEU A 224 -9.19 15.42 -1.58
N ALA A 225 -8.19 16.27 -1.84
CA ALA A 225 -6.83 16.03 -1.38
C ALA A 225 -6.47 17.06 -0.28
N PRO A 226 -6.28 16.64 0.97
CA PRO A 226 -5.87 17.52 2.05
C PRO A 226 -4.42 17.97 1.85
N THR A 227 -4.05 19.11 2.42
CA THR A 227 -2.67 19.61 2.43
C THR A 227 -2.22 19.91 3.86
N TYR A 228 -0.93 19.86 4.12
CA TYR A 228 -0.37 20.28 5.41
C TYR A 228 -0.65 21.77 5.70
N GLY A 229 -0.82 22.60 4.67
CA GLY A 229 -1.15 24.02 4.80
C GLY A 229 -2.59 24.32 5.25
N GLY A 230 -3.37 23.28 5.64
CA GLY A 230 -4.76 23.46 6.08
C GLY A 230 -5.77 23.70 4.96
N GLN A 231 -5.39 23.40 3.73
CA GLN A 231 -6.25 23.50 2.55
C GLN A 231 -6.75 22.12 2.14
N ILE A 232 -7.86 22.06 1.43
CA ILE A 232 -8.34 20.89 0.72
C ILE A 232 -8.40 21.27 -0.77
N LEU A 233 -7.64 20.55 -1.57
CA LEU A 233 -7.75 20.65 -3.03
C LEU A 233 -8.95 19.81 -3.46
N VAL A 234 -9.80 20.39 -4.29
CA VAL A 234 -10.96 19.72 -4.87
C VAL A 234 -10.75 19.60 -6.36
N LEU A 235 -10.66 18.37 -6.87
CA LEU A 235 -10.57 18.10 -8.30
C LEU A 235 -11.92 17.54 -8.76
N GLU A 236 -12.42 18.06 -9.85
CA GLU A 236 -13.60 17.56 -10.56
C GLU A 236 -13.16 17.02 -11.91
N LEU A 237 -13.76 15.91 -12.33
CA LEU A 237 -13.62 15.47 -13.71
C LEU A 237 -14.44 16.42 -14.59
N ALA A 238 -13.80 17.00 -15.59
CA ALA A 238 -14.45 17.86 -16.57
C ALA A 238 -15.30 17.06 -17.55
#